data_d9f537635869958cafb0b649b66bddb2
#
_entry.id   d9f537635869958cafb0b649b66bddb2
#
_cell.length_a   1.000
_cell.length_b   1.000
_cell.length_c   1.000
_cell.angle_alpha   90.00
_cell.angle_beta   90.00
_cell.angle_gamma   90.00
#
_symmetry.space_group_name_H-M   'P 1'
#
loop_
_entity.id
_entity.type
_entity.pdbx_description
1 polymer ?
#
loop_
_entity_poly.entity_id
_entity_poly.type
_entity_poly.pdbx_seq_one_letter_code
_entity_poly.pdbx_strand_id
1 'polypeptide(L)'
;MKPHSRYQTARHLLIFWTLFVAIGAVGGALGMLLDPSGKLMRMDTMLPYFQSLPFAEIVFQDFTFSGYALLIVNGLTNLIAAGLLFAKKRAGVIAGGIFGVTLMLWICIQFYMFPLNFMSTAFFVIGFCQAATGYATWVFYQQEQFTVREADYPNIGTNPKRLVVYFSRMGYVKKQAMEEANRTGAALYKIRSTEHTEGTLGFWWCGRYGMHRWAMPIAPLNINLTQYDHVTICSPIWVFALAAPVRSFCQQASGKIKEVDYLLVHHQNSRYENAAQEMDALLGINHTQLCSVRCREGIFRRV
;
A
#
# COMPACT_ATOMS: atom_id res chain seq x y z
N MET A 1 22.61 -8.49 -1.18
CA MET A 1 21.63 -8.09 -0.13
C MET A 1 20.24 -8.13 -0.76
N LYS A 2 19.27 -8.84 -0.15
CA LYS A 2 17.87 -8.74 -0.61
C LYS A 2 17.42 -7.29 -0.43
N PRO A 3 16.78 -6.67 -1.44
CA PRO A 3 16.28 -5.31 -1.30
C PRO A 3 15.32 -5.22 -0.10
N HIS A 4 15.43 -4.16 0.70
CA HIS A 4 14.53 -3.93 1.82
C HIS A 4 13.09 -3.90 1.30
N SER A 5 12.26 -4.78 1.81
CA SER A 5 10.87 -4.84 1.37
C SER A 5 10.12 -3.59 1.81
N ARG A 6 9.14 -3.14 1.02
CA ARG A 6 8.32 -1.97 1.36
C ARG A 6 7.60 -2.15 2.71
N TYR A 7 7.15 -3.36 2.98
CA TYR A 7 6.56 -3.72 4.26
C TYR A 7 7.54 -3.53 5.42
N GLN A 8 8.79 -3.99 5.28
CA GLN A 8 9.79 -3.84 6.34
C GLN A 8 10.07 -2.36 6.64
N THR A 9 10.23 -1.53 5.60
CA THR A 9 10.45 -0.08 5.78
C THR A 9 9.26 0.57 6.48
N ALA A 10 8.05 0.33 6.00
CA ALA A 10 6.83 0.90 6.58
C ALA A 10 6.59 0.40 8.03
N ARG A 11 6.88 -0.88 8.31
CA ARG A 11 6.79 -1.45 9.66
C ARG A 11 7.77 -0.77 10.63
N HIS A 12 9.02 -0.51 10.23
CA HIS A 12 9.97 0.18 11.09
C HIS A 12 9.51 1.62 11.38
N LEU A 13 8.96 2.31 10.38
CA LEU A 13 8.40 3.64 10.59
C LEU A 13 7.16 3.60 11.50
N LEU A 14 6.31 2.58 11.39
CA LEU A 14 5.18 2.40 12.29
C LEU A 14 5.63 2.10 13.73
N ILE A 15 6.68 1.29 13.92
CA ILE A 15 7.31 1.06 15.23
C ILE A 15 7.81 2.39 15.82
N PHE A 16 8.46 3.21 15.02
CA PHE A 16 8.93 4.54 15.47
C PHE A 16 7.75 5.39 15.99
N TRP A 17 6.66 5.50 15.23
CA TRP A 17 5.51 6.29 15.64
C TRP A 17 4.85 5.74 16.91
N THR A 18 4.62 4.42 16.99
CA THR A 18 4.01 3.79 18.18
C THR A 18 4.87 3.98 19.43
N LEU A 19 6.18 3.83 19.33
CA LEU A 19 7.08 4.08 20.46
C LEU A 19 7.14 5.55 20.83
N PHE A 20 7.19 6.45 19.87
CA PHE A 20 7.21 7.89 20.13
C PHE A 20 5.97 8.33 20.92
N VAL A 21 4.77 7.90 20.46
CA VAL A 21 3.52 8.21 21.16
C VAL A 21 3.47 7.55 22.54
N ALA A 22 3.88 6.29 22.64
CA ALA A 22 3.88 5.55 23.91
C ALA A 22 4.78 6.22 24.95
N ILE A 23 6.01 6.57 24.59
CA ILE A 23 6.98 7.22 25.49
C ILE A 23 6.45 8.59 25.94
N GLY A 24 5.92 9.39 25.00
CA GLY A 24 5.32 10.69 25.32
C GLY A 24 4.10 10.57 26.24
N ALA A 25 3.22 9.59 25.97
CA ALA A 25 2.03 9.37 26.80
C ALA A 25 2.38 8.83 28.19
N VAL A 26 3.33 7.91 28.32
CA VAL A 26 3.80 7.41 29.62
C VAL A 26 4.47 8.52 30.41
N GLY A 27 5.35 9.31 29.78
CA GLY A 27 6.01 10.45 30.42
C GLY A 27 5.00 11.52 30.89
N GLY A 28 4.05 11.88 30.04
CA GLY A 28 2.97 12.82 30.40
C GLY A 28 2.08 12.29 31.54
N ALA A 29 1.68 11.01 31.46
CA ALA A 29 0.91 10.37 32.51
C ALA A 29 1.66 10.33 33.86
N LEU A 30 2.92 9.97 33.85
CA LEU A 30 3.75 9.98 35.07
C LEU A 30 3.84 11.39 35.67
N GLY A 31 4.05 12.41 34.86
CA GLY A 31 4.06 13.79 35.32
C GLY A 31 2.75 14.21 36.01
N MET A 32 1.60 13.85 35.44
CA MET A 32 0.25 14.11 35.99
C MET A 32 -0.02 13.31 37.27
N LEU A 33 0.46 12.06 37.36
CA LEU A 33 0.23 11.17 38.51
C LEU A 33 1.16 11.50 39.69
N LEU A 34 2.40 11.97 39.41
CA LEU A 34 3.35 12.40 40.45
C LEU A 34 2.97 13.75 41.05
N ASP A 35 2.40 14.64 40.26
CA ASP A 35 1.87 15.92 40.74
C ASP A 35 0.50 16.19 40.11
N PRO A 36 -0.59 15.70 40.73
CA PRO A 36 -1.97 15.93 40.26
C PRO A 36 -2.37 17.40 40.17
N SER A 37 -1.68 18.31 40.86
CA SER A 37 -1.95 19.76 40.74
C SER A 37 -1.53 20.32 39.37
N GLY A 38 -0.68 19.59 38.61
CA GLY A 38 -0.19 19.99 37.31
C GLY A 38 0.96 21.01 37.32
N LYS A 39 1.42 21.44 38.49
CA LYS A 39 2.50 22.44 38.61
C LYS A 39 3.82 21.95 38.07
N LEU A 40 4.16 20.67 38.31
CA LEU A 40 5.38 20.04 37.78
C LEU A 40 5.49 20.15 36.25
N MET A 41 4.36 20.01 35.56
CA MET A 41 4.28 20.10 34.12
C MET A 41 3.85 21.47 33.59
N ARG A 42 3.68 22.46 34.48
CA ARG A 42 3.17 23.81 34.16
C ARG A 42 1.80 23.76 33.46
N MET A 43 0.94 22.85 33.91
CA MET A 43 -0.40 22.63 33.38
C MET A 43 -1.52 23.10 34.34
N ASP A 44 -1.16 23.61 35.50
CA ASP A 44 -2.09 24.10 36.54
C ASP A 44 -3.11 25.08 36.00
N THR A 45 -2.72 25.96 35.06
CA THR A 45 -3.62 26.91 34.39
C THR A 45 -4.61 26.25 33.41
N MET A 46 -4.41 24.96 33.06
CA MET A 46 -5.28 24.25 32.14
C MET A 46 -6.46 23.55 32.84
N LEU A 47 -6.40 23.32 34.14
CA LEU A 47 -7.43 22.62 34.90
C LEU A 47 -8.84 23.20 34.73
N PRO A 48 -9.06 24.55 34.73
CA PRO A 48 -10.38 25.12 34.51
C PRO A 48 -11.06 24.70 33.18
N TYR A 49 -10.28 24.44 32.14
CA TYR A 49 -10.83 23.97 30.86
C TYR A 49 -11.39 22.55 30.95
N PHE A 50 -10.76 21.66 31.74
CA PHE A 50 -11.28 20.31 32.01
C PHE A 50 -12.57 20.40 32.83
N GLN A 51 -12.66 21.37 33.75
CA GLN A 51 -13.82 21.57 34.63
C GLN A 51 -15.05 22.08 33.87
N SER A 52 -14.94 22.50 32.62
CA SER A 52 -16.07 22.83 31.76
C SER A 52 -16.78 21.59 31.17
N LEU A 53 -16.21 20.39 31.32
CA LEU A 53 -16.75 19.14 30.76
C LEU A 53 -17.88 18.59 31.67
N PRO A 54 -18.79 17.77 31.07
CA PRO A 54 -19.78 17.04 31.87
C PRO A 54 -19.09 16.12 32.90
N PHE A 55 -19.65 16.03 34.09
CA PHE A 55 -19.13 15.23 35.21
C PHE A 55 -17.76 15.68 35.75
N ALA A 56 -17.34 16.89 35.44
CA ALA A 56 -16.06 17.45 35.87
C ALA A 56 -15.86 17.43 37.39
N GLU A 57 -16.92 17.69 38.16
CA GLU A 57 -16.89 17.66 39.63
C GLU A 57 -16.43 16.29 40.19
N ILE A 58 -16.60 15.18 39.45
CA ILE A 58 -16.24 13.86 39.88
C ILE A 58 -14.88 13.46 39.27
N VAL A 59 -14.66 13.81 37.99
CA VAL A 59 -13.59 13.23 37.15
C VAL A 59 -12.39 14.17 37.03
N PHE A 60 -12.62 15.50 37.04
CA PHE A 60 -11.57 16.48 36.77
C PHE A 60 -11.35 17.45 37.97
N GLN A 61 -11.30 16.89 39.18
CA GLN A 61 -10.89 17.66 40.37
C GLN A 61 -9.42 18.05 40.31
N ASP A 62 -8.60 17.16 39.70
CA ASP A 62 -7.17 17.31 39.42
C ASP A 62 -6.82 16.56 38.14
N PHE A 63 -5.50 16.37 37.86
CA PHE A 63 -5.03 15.68 36.67
C PHE A 63 -4.92 14.16 36.82
N THR A 64 -5.30 13.56 37.96
CA THR A 64 -5.18 12.12 38.20
C THR A 64 -5.91 11.29 37.15
N PHE A 65 -7.19 11.60 36.88
CA PHE A 65 -7.97 10.90 35.88
C PHE A 65 -7.35 11.05 34.47
N SER A 66 -6.94 12.28 34.12
CA SER A 66 -6.29 12.56 32.83
C SER A 66 -4.98 11.77 32.67
N GLY A 67 -4.21 11.62 33.75
CA GLY A 67 -2.99 10.82 33.78
C GLY A 67 -3.27 9.33 33.51
N TYR A 68 -4.23 8.72 34.21
CA TYR A 68 -4.63 7.33 33.94
C TYR A 68 -5.23 7.15 32.55
N ALA A 69 -6.08 8.06 32.09
CA ALA A 69 -6.66 7.98 30.76
C ALA A 69 -5.57 8.06 29.66
N LEU A 70 -4.61 8.98 29.79
CA LEU A 70 -3.49 9.11 28.87
C LEU A 70 -2.61 7.85 28.88
N LEU A 71 -2.30 7.30 30.06
CA LEU A 71 -1.52 6.06 30.21
C LEU A 71 -2.18 4.89 29.52
N ILE A 72 -3.48 4.68 29.76
CA ILE A 72 -4.20 3.52 29.24
C ILE A 72 -4.44 3.70 27.74
N VAL A 73 -5.01 4.83 27.31
CA VAL A 73 -5.51 5.02 25.93
C VAL A 73 -4.37 5.22 24.94
N ASN A 74 -3.31 5.97 25.29
CA ASN A 74 -2.22 6.28 24.38
C ASN A 74 -0.89 5.61 24.77
N GLY A 75 -0.64 5.37 26.06
CA GLY A 75 0.59 4.75 26.54
C GLY A 75 0.61 3.25 26.32
N LEU A 76 -0.19 2.50 27.09
CA LEU A 76 -0.18 1.03 27.07
C LEU A 76 -0.61 0.44 25.73
N THR A 77 -1.60 1.03 25.08
CA THR A 77 -2.07 0.56 23.77
C THR A 77 -0.96 0.64 22.73
N ASN A 78 -0.23 1.75 22.66
CA ASN A 78 0.88 1.89 21.72
C ASN A 78 2.09 1.02 22.09
N LEU A 79 2.39 0.78 23.38
CA LEU A 79 3.40 -0.20 23.81
C LEU A 79 3.04 -1.62 23.35
N ILE A 80 1.78 -2.03 23.53
CA ILE A 80 1.29 -3.35 23.06
C ILE A 80 1.43 -3.44 21.53
N ALA A 81 1.01 -2.39 20.79
CA ALA A 81 1.16 -2.36 19.33
C ALA A 81 2.63 -2.47 18.90
N ALA A 82 3.54 -1.75 19.56
CA ALA A 82 4.98 -1.83 19.29
C ALA A 82 5.51 -3.26 19.54
N GLY A 83 5.16 -3.89 20.67
CA GLY A 83 5.53 -5.27 20.97
C GLY A 83 5.05 -6.26 19.91
N LEU A 84 3.80 -6.14 19.47
CA LEU A 84 3.23 -6.96 18.40
C LEU A 84 3.92 -6.71 17.04
N LEU A 85 4.32 -5.46 16.76
CA LEU A 85 5.09 -5.10 15.56
C LEU A 85 6.51 -5.69 15.59
N PHE A 86 7.19 -5.66 16.73
CA PHE A 86 8.48 -6.34 16.89
C PHE A 86 8.36 -7.84 16.68
N ALA A 87 7.30 -8.44 17.22
CA ALA A 87 6.98 -9.87 17.03
C ALA A 87 6.45 -10.19 15.60
N LYS A 88 6.44 -9.21 14.68
CA LYS A 88 5.96 -9.37 13.29
C LYS A 88 4.53 -9.90 13.18
N LYS A 89 3.68 -9.66 14.17
CA LYS A 89 2.28 -10.10 14.16
C LYS A 89 1.41 -9.15 13.34
N ARG A 90 0.49 -9.73 12.55
CA ARG A 90 -0.52 -8.98 11.78
C ARG A 90 -1.32 -8.02 12.66
N ALA A 91 -1.69 -8.46 13.86
CA ALA A 91 -2.43 -7.65 14.84
C ALA A 91 -1.69 -6.34 15.18
N GLY A 92 -0.35 -6.35 15.25
CA GLY A 92 0.44 -5.14 15.50
C GLY A 92 0.33 -4.09 14.41
N VAL A 93 0.22 -4.51 13.14
CA VAL A 93 0.04 -3.58 12.01
C VAL A 93 -1.32 -2.90 12.10
N ILE A 94 -2.38 -3.67 12.39
CA ILE A 94 -3.74 -3.15 12.54
C ILE A 94 -3.82 -2.22 13.74
N ALA A 95 -3.38 -2.69 14.91
CA ALA A 95 -3.41 -1.93 16.16
C ALA A 95 -2.63 -0.61 16.06
N GLY A 96 -1.40 -0.66 15.49
CA GLY A 96 -0.58 0.54 15.33
C GLY A 96 -1.25 1.62 14.48
N GLY A 97 -1.95 1.24 13.41
CA GLY A 97 -2.74 2.18 12.60
C GLY A 97 -3.97 2.73 13.33
N ILE A 98 -4.73 1.86 14.00
CA ILE A 98 -5.93 2.26 14.78
C ILE A 98 -5.54 3.23 15.90
N PHE A 99 -4.45 2.99 16.61
CA PHE A 99 -4.04 3.86 17.71
C PHE A 99 -3.55 5.24 17.26
N GLY A 100 -3.10 5.38 16.00
CA GLY A 100 -2.92 6.70 15.39
C GLY A 100 -4.26 7.46 15.26
N VAL A 101 -5.33 6.78 14.85
CA VAL A 101 -6.68 7.37 14.80
C VAL A 101 -7.18 7.70 16.21
N THR A 102 -6.95 6.81 17.18
CA THR A 102 -7.30 7.05 18.59
C THR A 102 -6.62 8.32 19.13
N LEU A 103 -5.33 8.51 18.82
CA LEU A 103 -4.61 9.73 19.20
C LEU A 103 -5.22 10.98 18.55
N MET A 104 -5.58 10.92 17.26
CA MET A 104 -6.26 12.05 16.61
C MET A 104 -7.59 12.39 17.29
N LEU A 105 -8.40 11.39 17.61
CA LEU A 105 -9.67 11.59 18.31
C LEU A 105 -9.45 12.18 19.72
N TRP A 106 -8.44 11.70 20.45
CA TRP A 106 -8.02 12.28 21.73
C TRP A 106 -7.69 13.77 21.60
N ILE A 107 -6.94 14.13 20.57
CA ILE A 107 -6.58 15.53 20.32
C ILE A 107 -7.78 16.37 19.84
N CYS A 108 -8.73 15.78 19.10
CA CYS A 108 -9.99 16.49 18.76
C CYS A 108 -10.75 16.92 20.02
N ILE A 109 -10.78 16.08 21.07
CA ILE A 109 -11.36 16.47 22.37
C ILE A 109 -10.57 17.65 22.96
N GLN A 110 -9.24 17.63 22.90
CA GLN A 110 -8.43 18.75 23.37
C GLN A 110 -8.67 20.05 22.58
N PHE A 111 -8.87 19.99 21.27
CA PHE A 111 -9.21 21.17 20.45
C PHE A 111 -10.58 21.76 20.81
N TYR A 112 -11.51 20.94 21.30
CA TYR A 112 -12.77 21.43 21.84
C TYR A 112 -12.60 22.12 23.20
N MET A 113 -11.71 21.59 24.06
CA MET A 113 -11.51 22.06 25.43
C MET A 113 -10.59 23.27 25.52
N PHE A 114 -9.52 23.30 24.74
CA PHE A 114 -8.46 24.31 24.85
C PHE A 114 -8.39 25.20 23.62
N PRO A 115 -7.90 26.43 23.76
CA PRO A 115 -7.46 27.23 22.64
C PRO A 115 -6.43 26.45 21.80
N LEU A 116 -6.45 26.68 20.50
CA LEU A 116 -5.49 26.03 19.58
C LEU A 116 -4.06 26.29 20.05
N ASN A 117 -3.30 25.21 20.25
CA ASN A 117 -1.94 25.27 20.75
C ASN A 117 -1.02 24.35 19.96
N PHE A 118 0.28 24.65 20.00
CA PHE A 118 1.30 23.93 19.25
C PHE A 118 1.33 22.44 19.61
N MET A 119 1.27 22.08 20.90
CA MET A 119 1.40 20.69 21.34
C MET A 119 0.26 19.81 20.82
N SER A 120 -0.99 20.25 21.00
CA SER A 120 -2.15 19.51 20.47
C SER A 120 -2.08 19.38 18.95
N THR A 121 -1.73 20.47 18.24
CA THR A 121 -1.57 20.43 16.78
C THR A 121 -0.49 19.46 16.35
N ALA A 122 0.68 19.47 17.01
CA ALA A 122 1.77 18.54 16.72
C ALA A 122 1.36 17.08 16.93
N PHE A 123 0.71 16.75 18.05
CA PHE A 123 0.25 15.39 18.32
C PHE A 123 -0.89 14.95 17.40
N PHE A 124 -1.74 15.86 16.92
CA PHE A 124 -2.72 15.53 15.88
C PHE A 124 -2.03 15.10 14.58
N VAL A 125 -1.02 15.85 14.14
CA VAL A 125 -0.22 15.51 12.95
C VAL A 125 0.54 14.18 13.14
N ILE A 126 1.10 13.93 14.32
CA ILE A 126 1.76 12.66 14.66
C ILE A 126 0.76 11.50 14.58
N GLY A 127 -0.44 11.65 15.13
CA GLY A 127 -1.52 10.66 15.03
C GLY A 127 -1.90 10.36 13.58
N PHE A 128 -2.01 11.41 12.75
CA PHE A 128 -2.24 11.26 11.31
C PHE A 128 -1.09 10.50 10.62
N CYS A 129 0.16 10.86 10.89
CA CYS A 129 1.32 10.17 10.34
C CYS A 129 1.37 8.69 10.76
N GLN A 130 1.04 8.39 12.02
CA GLN A 130 0.95 7.03 12.54
C GLN A 130 -0.16 6.24 11.84
N ALA A 131 -1.36 6.79 11.71
CA ALA A 131 -2.49 6.16 11.05
C ALA A 131 -2.21 5.90 9.56
N ALA A 132 -1.69 6.90 8.85
CA ALA A 132 -1.30 6.78 7.44
C ALA A 132 -0.21 5.73 7.23
N THR A 133 0.80 5.71 8.10
CA THR A 133 1.86 4.69 8.09
C THR A 133 1.29 3.30 8.38
N GLY A 134 0.35 3.19 9.32
CA GLY A 134 -0.35 1.94 9.64
C GLY A 134 -1.10 1.39 8.44
N TYR A 135 -1.85 2.24 7.75
CA TYR A 135 -2.54 1.86 6.51
C TYR A 135 -1.57 1.42 5.41
N ALA A 136 -0.50 2.19 5.17
CA ALA A 136 0.50 1.81 4.18
C ALA A 136 1.19 0.48 4.53
N THR A 137 1.51 0.26 5.81
CA THR A 137 2.10 -0.99 6.31
C THR A 137 1.15 -2.18 6.07
N TRP A 138 -0.14 -1.98 6.32
CA TRP A 138 -1.17 -2.99 6.05
C TRP A 138 -1.25 -3.37 4.57
N VAL A 139 -1.30 -2.38 3.68
CA VAL A 139 -1.33 -2.62 2.23
C VAL A 139 -0.08 -3.38 1.77
N PHE A 140 1.10 -2.97 2.24
CA PHE A 140 2.35 -3.67 1.88
C PHE A 140 2.44 -5.08 2.46
N TYR A 141 1.93 -5.29 3.67
CA TYR A 141 1.81 -6.62 4.26
C TYR A 141 0.96 -7.55 3.37
N GLN A 142 -0.21 -7.11 2.96
CA GLN A 142 -1.09 -7.86 2.07
C GLN A 142 -0.42 -8.17 0.73
N GLN A 143 0.29 -7.20 0.16
CA GLN A 143 1.00 -7.39 -1.11
C GLN A 143 2.12 -8.43 -1.01
N GLU A 144 2.86 -8.47 0.09
CA GLU A 144 3.94 -9.44 0.29
C GLU A 144 3.44 -10.86 0.61
N GLN A 145 2.25 -10.98 1.19
CA GLN A 145 1.62 -12.29 1.42
C GLN A 145 0.97 -12.88 0.17
N PHE A 146 0.81 -12.07 -0.90
CA PHE A 146 0.19 -12.54 -2.12
C PHE A 146 1.16 -13.42 -2.93
N THR A 147 0.88 -14.72 -2.96
CA THR A 147 1.67 -15.72 -3.69
C THR A 147 0.82 -16.42 -4.74
N VAL A 148 1.44 -16.76 -5.87
CA VAL A 148 0.80 -17.51 -6.97
C VAL A 148 1.61 -18.79 -7.18
N ARG A 149 0.95 -19.92 -6.97
CA ARG A 149 1.57 -21.25 -7.16
C ARG A 149 1.32 -21.73 -8.58
N GLU A 150 2.39 -22.07 -9.29
CA GLU A 150 2.31 -22.51 -10.69
C GLU A 150 1.62 -23.87 -10.85
N ALA A 151 1.74 -24.73 -9.83
CA ALA A 151 1.07 -26.03 -9.81
C ALA A 151 -0.47 -25.97 -9.88
N ASP A 152 -1.07 -24.82 -9.53
CA ASP A 152 -2.52 -24.63 -9.59
C ASP A 152 -3.05 -24.42 -11.03
N TYR A 153 -2.14 -24.38 -12.05
CA TYR A 153 -2.44 -24.07 -13.45
C TYR A 153 -1.88 -25.12 -14.43
N PRO A 154 -2.42 -26.34 -14.43
CA PRO A 154 -1.82 -27.48 -15.17
C PRO A 154 -1.93 -27.38 -16.70
N ASN A 155 -2.84 -26.55 -17.24
CA ASN A 155 -3.06 -26.49 -18.70
C ASN A 155 -2.15 -25.48 -19.42
N ILE A 156 -1.29 -24.75 -18.70
CA ILE A 156 -0.38 -23.78 -19.34
C ILE A 156 0.55 -24.49 -20.31
N GLY A 157 0.64 -24.00 -21.56
CA GLY A 157 1.51 -24.52 -22.60
C GLY A 157 0.94 -25.70 -23.37
N THR A 158 -0.29 -26.11 -23.14
CA THR A 158 -0.95 -27.20 -23.90
C THR A 158 -1.35 -26.80 -25.33
N ASN A 159 -1.54 -25.49 -25.59
CA ASN A 159 -1.83 -24.95 -26.92
C ASN A 159 -0.64 -24.15 -27.46
N PRO A 160 0.13 -24.72 -28.41
CA PRO A 160 1.35 -24.10 -28.93
C PRO A 160 1.08 -22.86 -29.81
N LYS A 161 -0.17 -22.60 -30.19
CA LYS A 161 -0.59 -21.47 -31.03
C LYS A 161 -0.97 -20.23 -30.27
N ARG A 162 -1.08 -20.31 -28.95
CA ARG A 162 -1.48 -19.22 -28.10
C ARG A 162 -0.36 -18.84 -27.13
N LEU A 163 -0.21 -17.53 -26.89
CA LEU A 163 0.78 -16.98 -25.98
C LEU A 163 0.13 -15.96 -25.04
N VAL A 164 0.41 -16.05 -23.76
CA VAL A 164 0.12 -14.98 -22.77
C VAL A 164 1.43 -14.34 -22.37
N VAL A 165 1.55 -13.04 -22.65
CA VAL A 165 2.69 -12.20 -22.27
C VAL A 165 2.32 -11.35 -21.09
N TYR A 166 3.16 -11.26 -20.07
CA TYR A 166 2.85 -10.43 -18.91
C TYR A 166 4.05 -9.75 -18.29
N PHE A 167 3.78 -8.59 -17.68
CA PHE A 167 4.68 -7.98 -16.69
C PHE A 167 3.96 -7.91 -15.35
N SER A 168 4.62 -8.34 -14.29
CA SER A 168 4.05 -8.28 -12.95
C SER A 168 5.13 -7.95 -11.92
N ARG A 169 4.88 -6.92 -11.10
CA ARG A 169 5.76 -6.49 -10.04
C ARG A 169 5.43 -7.17 -8.71
N MET A 170 4.15 -7.29 -8.39
CA MET A 170 3.63 -7.74 -7.09
C MET A 170 2.87 -9.08 -7.17
N GLY A 171 2.87 -9.74 -8.31
CA GLY A 171 2.17 -11.01 -8.51
C GLY A 171 0.73 -10.91 -9.01
N TYR A 172 0.05 -9.76 -8.87
CA TYR A 172 -1.37 -9.63 -9.26
C TYR A 172 -1.60 -9.89 -10.75
N VAL A 173 -0.80 -9.26 -11.62
CA VAL A 173 -0.89 -9.51 -13.07
C VAL A 173 -0.44 -10.94 -13.39
N LYS A 174 0.60 -11.48 -12.70
CA LYS A 174 1.02 -12.87 -12.87
C LYS A 174 -0.16 -13.82 -12.64
N LYS A 175 -0.95 -13.62 -11.57
CA LYS A 175 -2.12 -14.47 -11.30
C LYS A 175 -3.12 -14.44 -12.45
N GLN A 176 -3.50 -13.26 -12.92
CA GLN A 176 -4.45 -13.12 -14.02
C GLN A 176 -3.90 -13.68 -15.34
N ALA A 177 -2.62 -13.49 -15.62
CA ALA A 177 -1.95 -14.07 -16.77
C ALA A 177 -1.93 -15.61 -16.72
N MET A 178 -1.71 -16.19 -15.54
CA MET A 178 -1.74 -17.64 -15.37
C MET A 178 -3.17 -18.21 -15.45
N GLU A 179 -4.16 -17.53 -14.93
CA GLU A 179 -5.57 -17.88 -15.08
C GLU A 179 -5.96 -17.89 -16.58
N GLU A 180 -5.57 -16.85 -17.32
CA GLU A 180 -5.85 -16.74 -18.75
C GLU A 180 -5.08 -17.81 -19.56
N ALA A 181 -3.79 -18.02 -19.27
CA ALA A 181 -3.00 -19.05 -19.93
C ALA A 181 -3.55 -20.46 -19.66
N ASN A 182 -3.96 -20.75 -18.42
CA ASN A 182 -4.57 -22.02 -18.06
C ASN A 182 -5.93 -22.23 -18.75
N ARG A 183 -6.74 -21.18 -18.87
CA ARG A 183 -8.04 -21.20 -19.54
C ARG A 183 -7.92 -21.49 -21.04
N THR A 184 -6.89 -20.94 -21.69
CA THR A 184 -6.69 -21.01 -23.15
C THR A 184 -5.68 -22.05 -23.57
N GLY A 185 -4.98 -22.68 -22.62
CA GLY A 185 -3.85 -23.56 -22.87
C GLY A 185 -2.59 -22.84 -23.36
N ALA A 186 -2.56 -21.51 -23.34
CA ALA A 186 -1.49 -20.69 -23.91
C ALA A 186 -0.15 -20.91 -23.21
N ALA A 187 0.96 -20.77 -23.95
CA ALA A 187 2.27 -20.62 -23.37
C ALA A 187 2.37 -19.30 -22.59
N LEU A 188 3.25 -19.24 -21.59
CA LEU A 188 3.38 -18.07 -20.73
C LEU A 188 4.76 -17.42 -20.90
N TYR A 189 4.80 -16.13 -21.15
CA TYR A 189 6.04 -15.36 -21.29
C TYR A 189 6.06 -14.16 -20.33
N LYS A 190 7.08 -14.10 -19.48
CA LYS A 190 7.29 -12.98 -18.54
C LYS A 190 8.22 -11.94 -19.16
N ILE A 191 7.75 -10.71 -19.31
CA ILE A 191 8.59 -9.55 -19.64
C ILE A 191 9.54 -9.29 -18.46
N ARG A 192 10.84 -9.23 -18.73
CA ARG A 192 11.88 -8.95 -17.74
C ARG A 192 12.44 -7.57 -17.97
N SER A 193 12.26 -6.68 -17.02
CA SER A 193 12.95 -5.38 -17.02
C SER A 193 14.42 -5.57 -16.64
N THR A 194 15.30 -4.79 -17.25
CA THR A 194 16.70 -4.67 -16.82
C THR A 194 16.89 -3.65 -15.72
N GLU A 195 15.85 -2.82 -15.48
CA GLU A 195 15.80 -1.83 -14.41
C GLU A 195 15.34 -2.45 -13.09
N HIS A 196 15.67 -1.76 -11.99
CA HIS A 196 15.25 -2.17 -10.66
C HIS A 196 13.76 -1.90 -10.44
N THR A 197 12.93 -2.94 -10.46
CA THR A 197 11.45 -2.84 -10.33
C THR A 197 10.91 -3.29 -8.98
N GLU A 198 11.75 -3.83 -8.09
CA GLU A 198 11.33 -4.42 -6.82
C GLU A 198 11.58 -3.48 -5.62
N GLY A 199 10.89 -3.75 -4.51
CA GLY A 199 11.04 -3.00 -3.26
C GLY A 199 10.54 -1.56 -3.33
N THR A 200 10.97 -0.74 -2.36
CA THR A 200 10.56 0.67 -2.23
C THR A 200 11.16 1.53 -3.34
N LEU A 201 12.46 1.39 -3.61
CA LEU A 201 13.10 2.13 -4.69
C LEU A 201 12.51 1.78 -6.05
N GLY A 202 12.29 0.48 -6.32
CA GLY A 202 11.63 0.03 -7.54
C GLY A 202 10.21 0.59 -7.72
N PHE A 203 9.46 0.81 -6.63
CA PHE A 203 8.15 1.46 -6.72
C PHE A 203 8.25 2.89 -7.23
N TRP A 204 9.12 3.69 -6.65
CA TRP A 204 9.33 5.08 -7.08
C TRP A 204 9.89 5.17 -8.48
N TRP A 205 10.81 4.25 -8.83
CA TRP A 205 11.41 4.18 -10.15
C TRP A 205 10.37 3.84 -11.24
N CYS A 206 9.56 2.81 -11.00
CA CYS A 206 8.43 2.47 -11.87
C CYS A 206 7.42 3.62 -11.98
N GLY A 207 7.14 4.31 -10.88
CA GLY A 207 6.27 5.49 -10.86
C GLY A 207 6.79 6.63 -11.75
N ARG A 208 8.09 6.91 -11.69
CA ARG A 208 8.75 7.91 -12.55
C ARG A 208 8.56 7.59 -14.04
N TYR A 209 8.86 6.34 -14.44
CA TYR A 209 8.63 5.90 -15.83
C TYR A 209 7.16 6.04 -16.25
N GLY A 210 6.23 5.67 -15.36
CA GLY A 210 4.79 5.82 -15.60
C GLY A 210 4.37 7.28 -15.78
N MET A 211 4.85 8.20 -14.92
CA MET A 211 4.53 9.64 -15.00
C MET A 211 5.00 10.28 -16.31
N HIS A 212 6.21 9.93 -16.74
CA HIS A 212 6.79 10.49 -17.97
C HIS A 212 6.40 9.74 -19.24
N ARG A 213 5.62 8.67 -19.15
CA ARG A 213 5.25 7.84 -20.29
C ARG A 213 6.46 7.25 -21.04
N TRP A 214 7.57 7.05 -20.37
CA TRP A 214 8.78 6.48 -20.97
C TRP A 214 8.65 4.97 -21.13
N ALA A 215 9.32 4.45 -22.16
CA ALA A 215 9.59 3.02 -22.28
C ALA A 215 10.70 2.62 -21.30
N MET A 216 10.53 1.51 -20.58
CA MET A 216 11.52 1.02 -19.63
C MET A 216 12.36 -0.06 -20.30
N PRO A 217 13.70 -0.04 -20.21
CA PRO A 217 14.54 -1.09 -20.78
C PRO A 217 14.14 -2.49 -20.32
N ILE A 218 14.00 -3.40 -21.26
CA ILE A 218 13.68 -4.81 -21.02
C ILE A 218 14.76 -5.71 -21.60
N ALA A 219 14.89 -6.92 -21.07
CA ALA A 219 15.74 -7.94 -21.64
C ALA A 219 15.33 -8.28 -23.08
N PRO A 220 16.26 -8.63 -23.97
CA PRO A 220 15.94 -9.05 -25.32
C PRO A 220 14.85 -10.13 -25.35
N LEU A 221 13.94 -10.05 -26.31
CA LEU A 221 12.89 -11.05 -26.49
C LEU A 221 13.49 -12.35 -27.05
N ASN A 222 13.62 -13.37 -26.20
CA ASN A 222 14.09 -14.71 -26.60
C ASN A 222 12.91 -15.63 -26.95
N ILE A 223 11.93 -15.07 -27.66
CA ILE A 223 10.74 -15.77 -28.14
C ILE A 223 10.42 -15.32 -29.58
N ASN A 224 10.05 -16.24 -30.41
CA ASN A 224 9.57 -15.92 -31.76
C ASN A 224 8.06 -15.70 -31.73
N LEU A 225 7.63 -14.44 -31.79
CA LEU A 225 6.22 -14.08 -31.72
C LEU A 225 5.40 -14.50 -32.95
N THR A 226 6.04 -14.62 -34.12
CA THR A 226 5.35 -14.94 -35.39
C THR A 226 4.80 -16.36 -35.44
N GLN A 227 5.29 -17.26 -34.56
CA GLN A 227 4.81 -18.66 -34.49
C GLN A 227 3.44 -18.78 -33.82
N TYR A 228 3.00 -17.73 -33.08
CA TYR A 228 1.72 -17.74 -32.40
C TYR A 228 0.64 -17.10 -33.28
N ASP A 229 -0.54 -17.69 -33.26
CA ASP A 229 -1.67 -17.15 -33.99
C ASP A 229 -2.40 -16.08 -33.16
N HIS A 230 -2.34 -16.21 -31.82
CA HIS A 230 -3.01 -15.27 -30.90
C HIS A 230 -2.14 -14.97 -29.67
N VAL A 231 -2.01 -13.69 -29.31
CA VAL A 231 -1.23 -13.23 -28.15
C VAL A 231 -2.14 -12.45 -27.21
N THR A 232 -2.18 -12.83 -25.92
CA THR A 232 -2.82 -12.02 -24.89
C THR A 232 -1.75 -11.26 -24.11
N ILE A 233 -1.83 -9.93 -24.06
CA ILE A 233 -0.89 -9.09 -23.31
C ILE A 233 -1.52 -8.65 -21.99
N CYS A 234 -0.93 -9.09 -20.87
CA CYS A 234 -1.38 -8.75 -19.53
C CYS A 234 -0.49 -7.65 -18.92
N SER A 235 -1.07 -6.49 -18.65
CA SER A 235 -0.36 -5.30 -18.16
C SER A 235 -0.94 -4.77 -16.85
N PRO A 236 -0.08 -4.35 -15.89
CA PRO A 236 -0.55 -3.44 -14.85
C PRO A 236 -0.72 -2.03 -15.43
N ILE A 237 -1.54 -1.23 -14.76
CA ILE A 237 -1.66 0.21 -15.02
C ILE A 237 -0.81 0.97 -14.01
N TRP A 238 0.08 1.84 -14.49
CA TRP A 238 0.93 2.70 -13.69
C TRP A 238 0.64 4.16 -13.96
N VAL A 239 0.32 4.92 -12.91
CA VAL A 239 0.02 6.36 -13.03
C VAL A 239 -0.98 6.62 -14.17
N PHE A 240 -2.10 5.88 -14.15
CA PHE A 240 -3.21 5.97 -15.10
C PHE A 240 -2.86 5.65 -16.57
N ALA A 241 -1.75 4.96 -16.82
CA ALA A 241 -1.28 4.59 -18.16
C ALA A 241 -0.70 3.20 -18.23
N LEU A 242 -0.37 2.80 -19.46
CA LEU A 242 0.33 1.57 -19.76
C LEU A 242 1.64 1.46 -18.98
N ALA A 243 1.90 0.29 -18.40
CA ALA A 243 3.16 0.04 -17.69
C ALA A 243 4.37 0.10 -18.63
N ALA A 244 5.42 0.78 -18.20
CA ALA A 244 6.59 1.07 -18.99
C ALA A 244 7.30 -0.16 -19.60
N PRO A 245 7.46 -1.31 -18.90
CA PRO A 245 8.03 -2.52 -19.53
C PRO A 245 7.14 -3.11 -20.61
N VAL A 246 5.80 -3.00 -20.49
CA VAL A 246 4.86 -3.47 -21.50
C VAL A 246 4.91 -2.56 -22.72
N ARG A 247 5.08 -1.26 -22.53
CA ARG A 247 5.31 -0.30 -23.63
C ARG A 247 6.52 -0.69 -24.46
N SER A 248 7.65 -1.03 -23.82
CA SER A 248 8.86 -1.51 -24.50
C SER A 248 8.65 -2.83 -25.24
N PHE A 249 7.88 -3.73 -24.62
CA PHE A 249 7.51 -4.99 -25.28
C PHE A 249 6.69 -4.72 -26.55
N CYS A 250 5.65 -3.88 -26.48
CA CYS A 250 4.84 -3.55 -27.66
C CYS A 250 5.67 -2.93 -28.79
N GLN A 251 6.61 -2.03 -28.45
CA GLN A 251 7.53 -1.46 -29.45
C GLN A 251 8.39 -2.54 -30.14
N GLN A 252 8.93 -3.50 -29.38
CA GLN A 252 9.75 -4.58 -29.93
C GLN A 252 8.93 -5.66 -30.68
N ALA A 253 7.64 -5.78 -30.34
CA ALA A 253 6.71 -6.74 -30.91
C ALA A 253 5.95 -6.22 -32.13
N SER A 254 6.14 -4.95 -32.49
CA SER A 254 5.47 -4.30 -33.62
C SER A 254 5.63 -5.11 -34.92
N GLY A 255 4.54 -5.36 -35.62
CA GLY A 255 4.49 -6.11 -36.87
C GLY A 255 4.76 -7.63 -36.74
N LYS A 256 4.87 -8.18 -35.50
CA LYS A 256 5.18 -9.60 -35.27
C LYS A 256 4.01 -10.38 -34.68
N ILE A 257 2.90 -9.75 -34.33
CA ILE A 257 1.71 -10.35 -33.73
C ILE A 257 0.57 -10.31 -34.74
N LYS A 258 -0.14 -11.43 -34.91
CA LYS A 258 -1.24 -11.57 -35.86
C LYS A 258 -2.58 -11.11 -35.27
N GLU A 259 -2.89 -11.60 -34.06
CA GLU A 259 -4.09 -11.24 -33.30
C GLU A 259 -3.72 -10.97 -31.84
N VAL A 260 -4.34 -9.96 -31.22
CA VAL A 260 -4.01 -9.58 -29.85
C VAL A 260 -5.25 -9.28 -29.01
N ASP A 261 -5.22 -9.74 -27.76
CA ASP A 261 -6.13 -9.34 -26.69
C ASP A 261 -5.37 -8.67 -25.55
N TYR A 262 -6.06 -7.82 -24.81
CA TYR A 262 -5.48 -7.15 -23.64
C TYR A 262 -6.20 -7.52 -22.35
N LEU A 263 -5.40 -7.78 -21.31
CA LEU A 263 -5.85 -7.93 -19.94
C LEU A 263 -5.14 -6.90 -19.05
N LEU A 264 -5.89 -5.89 -18.61
CA LEU A 264 -5.35 -4.80 -17.80
C LEU A 264 -5.72 -5.00 -16.33
N VAL A 265 -4.72 -4.95 -15.44
CA VAL A 265 -4.93 -5.06 -13.98
C VAL A 265 -4.60 -3.73 -13.31
N HIS A 266 -5.56 -3.19 -12.57
CA HIS A 266 -5.46 -1.84 -11.99
C HIS A 266 -6.21 -1.74 -10.64
N HIS A 267 -6.06 -0.62 -9.95
CA HIS A 267 -6.67 -0.41 -8.63
C HIS A 267 -8.02 0.34 -8.69
N GLN A 268 -8.20 1.25 -9.66
CA GLN A 268 -9.38 2.10 -9.78
C GLN A 268 -10.51 1.44 -10.60
N ASN A 269 -11.69 2.05 -10.58
CA ASN A 269 -12.85 1.59 -11.33
C ASN A 269 -12.90 2.29 -12.71
N SER A 270 -11.94 1.97 -13.59
CA SER A 270 -11.85 2.51 -14.95
C SER A 270 -11.38 1.42 -15.90
N ARG A 271 -11.88 1.41 -17.14
CA ARG A 271 -11.51 0.39 -18.14
C ARG A 271 -10.13 0.61 -18.76
N TYR A 272 -9.57 1.81 -18.66
CA TYR A 272 -8.26 2.18 -19.21
C TYR A 272 -8.14 1.94 -20.72
N GLU A 273 -9.16 2.32 -21.50
CA GLU A 273 -9.17 2.22 -22.95
C GLU A 273 -8.01 3.01 -23.59
N ASN A 274 -7.57 4.10 -22.97
CA ASN A 274 -6.39 4.86 -23.40
C ASN A 274 -5.11 4.02 -23.40
N ALA A 275 -4.95 3.10 -22.46
CA ALA A 275 -3.80 2.20 -22.43
C ALA A 275 -3.90 1.12 -23.52
N ALA A 276 -5.09 0.64 -23.83
CA ALA A 276 -5.33 -0.29 -24.94
C ALA A 276 -5.03 0.38 -26.29
N GLN A 277 -5.55 1.58 -26.50
CA GLN A 277 -5.28 2.38 -27.73
C GLN A 277 -3.77 2.68 -27.90
N GLU A 278 -3.06 2.95 -26.80
CA GLU A 278 -1.61 3.11 -26.87
C GLU A 278 -0.93 1.81 -27.29
N MET A 279 -1.38 0.64 -26.82
CA MET A 279 -0.84 -0.65 -27.23
C MET A 279 -1.13 -0.94 -28.70
N ASP A 280 -2.33 -0.63 -29.19
CA ASP A 280 -2.70 -0.76 -30.62
C ASP A 280 -1.76 0.07 -31.50
N ALA A 281 -1.54 1.32 -31.13
CA ALA A 281 -0.65 2.22 -31.88
C ALA A 281 0.80 1.73 -31.91
N LEU A 282 1.31 1.17 -30.79
CA LEU A 282 2.67 0.64 -30.69
C LEU A 282 2.86 -0.68 -31.46
N LEU A 283 1.83 -1.53 -31.48
CA LEU A 283 1.87 -2.83 -32.17
C LEU A 283 1.56 -2.70 -33.66
N GLY A 284 0.83 -1.66 -34.07
CA GLY A 284 0.35 -1.47 -35.43
C GLY A 284 -0.85 -2.34 -35.80
N ILE A 285 -1.57 -2.87 -34.79
CA ILE A 285 -2.79 -3.68 -34.96
C ILE A 285 -3.80 -3.33 -33.87
N ASN A 286 -5.09 -3.46 -34.15
CA ASN A 286 -6.14 -3.29 -33.17
C ASN A 286 -6.36 -4.56 -32.36
N HIS A 287 -6.65 -4.43 -31.06
CA HIS A 287 -7.02 -5.56 -30.23
C HIS A 287 -8.43 -6.09 -30.58
N THR A 288 -8.61 -7.40 -30.36
CA THR A 288 -9.91 -8.06 -30.53
C THR A 288 -10.74 -7.95 -29.27
N GLN A 289 -10.14 -8.14 -28.09
CA GLN A 289 -10.80 -8.06 -26.81
C GLN A 289 -9.99 -7.26 -25.78
N LEU A 290 -10.71 -6.47 -24.96
CA LEU A 290 -10.15 -5.77 -23.80
C LEU A 290 -10.84 -6.28 -22.53
N CYS A 291 -10.06 -6.96 -21.68
CA CYS A 291 -10.47 -7.33 -20.33
C CYS A 291 -9.83 -6.40 -19.32
N SER A 292 -10.64 -5.64 -18.59
CA SER A 292 -10.19 -4.72 -17.55
C SER A 292 -10.54 -5.29 -16.18
N VAL A 293 -9.57 -5.44 -15.30
CA VAL A 293 -9.72 -6.12 -14.00
C VAL A 293 -9.22 -5.20 -12.88
N ARG A 294 -10.15 -4.81 -12.02
CA ARG A 294 -9.80 -4.11 -10.79
C ARG A 294 -9.29 -5.10 -9.75
N CYS A 295 -8.10 -4.83 -9.20
CA CYS A 295 -7.52 -5.58 -8.10
C CYS A 295 -7.36 -4.69 -6.86
N ARG A 296 -7.99 -5.06 -5.75
CA ARG A 296 -7.76 -4.48 -4.43
C ARG A 296 -7.42 -5.60 -3.46
N GLU A 297 -6.24 -5.50 -2.84
CA GLU A 297 -5.77 -6.47 -1.83
C GLU A 297 -5.85 -7.94 -2.29
N GLY A 298 -5.61 -8.20 -3.58
CA GLY A 298 -5.69 -9.55 -4.16
C GLY A 298 -7.09 -10.04 -4.53
N ILE A 299 -8.13 -9.20 -4.33
CA ILE A 299 -9.51 -9.48 -4.80
C ILE A 299 -9.68 -8.86 -6.19
N PHE A 300 -10.04 -9.70 -7.15
CA PHE A 300 -10.19 -9.33 -8.56
C PHE A 300 -11.66 -9.17 -8.92
N ARG A 301 -11.98 -8.09 -9.65
CA ARG A 301 -13.32 -7.84 -10.22
C ARG A 301 -13.17 -7.28 -11.63
N ARG A 302 -13.89 -7.87 -12.60
CA ARG A 302 -13.98 -7.30 -13.96
C ARG A 302 -14.72 -5.97 -13.92
N VAL A 303 -14.30 -5.03 -14.78
CA VAL A 303 -14.86 -3.68 -14.90
C VAL A 303 -15.47 -3.50 -16.28
#